data_112197b552f2c6b43dffceafd357edad
#
_entry.id   112197b552f2c6b43dffceafd357edad
#
_cell.length_a   1.000
_cell.length_b   1.000
_cell.length_c   1.000
_cell.angle_alpha   90.00
_cell.angle_beta   90.00
_cell.angle_gamma   90.00
#
_symmetry.space_group_name_H-M   'P 1'
#
loop_
_entity.id
_entity.type
_entity.pdbx_description
1 polymer ?
#
loop_
_entity_poly.entity_id
_entity_poly.type
_entity_poly.pdbx_seq_one_letter_code
_entity_poly.pdbx_strand_id
1 'polypeptide(L)'
;MPLYFAYGSNMDRAAMARRCPASRVLGLGRLNRHRLVIMREGYASVERCPSGTVWGILWDLSLADVPALDRYEGVASGLYVKAQQPVSTEGGVRRALVYLGRGSGGVPRPGYLEGVIAAGRENGLPEMYLRGLMALKR
;
A
#
# COMPACT_ATOMS: atom_id res chain seq x y z
N MET A 1 -5.16 -16.82 8.28
CA MET A 1 -4.20 -15.71 8.35
C MET A 1 -4.71 -14.56 7.52
N PRO A 2 -4.74 -13.34 8.02
CA PRO A 2 -5.18 -12.22 7.22
C PRO A 2 -4.18 -11.88 6.12
N LEU A 3 -4.71 -11.46 4.99
CA LEU A 3 -3.89 -10.92 3.92
C LEU A 3 -3.86 -9.40 4.05
N TYR A 4 -2.71 -8.81 3.75
CA TYR A 4 -2.51 -7.37 3.78
C TYR A 4 -2.00 -6.90 2.44
N PHE A 5 -2.68 -5.91 1.86
CA PHE A 5 -2.28 -5.32 0.59
C PHE A 5 -1.52 -4.03 0.85
N ALA A 6 -0.23 -4.02 0.54
CA ALA A 6 0.64 -2.87 0.71
C ALA A 6 0.84 -2.18 -0.63
N TYR A 7 0.48 -0.91 -0.69
CA TYR A 7 0.60 -0.11 -1.92
C TYR A 7 1.56 1.07 -1.77
N GLY A 8 2.08 1.28 -0.58
CA GLY A 8 2.97 2.40 -0.27
C GLY A 8 4.29 1.94 0.33
N SER A 9 4.70 2.58 1.44
CA SER A 9 6.01 2.31 2.05
C SER A 9 6.19 0.86 2.51
N ASN A 10 5.10 0.15 2.81
CA ASN A 10 5.19 -1.24 3.26
C ASN A 10 5.41 -2.25 2.14
N MET A 11 5.61 -1.78 0.91
CA MET A 11 6.19 -2.62 -0.13
C MET A 11 7.68 -2.87 0.09
N ASP A 12 8.32 -2.05 0.90
CA ASP A 12 9.73 -2.21 1.27
C ASP A 12 9.88 -3.41 2.20
N ARG A 13 10.50 -4.49 1.69
CA ARG A 13 10.61 -5.74 2.44
C ARG A 13 11.49 -5.59 3.67
N ALA A 14 12.55 -4.79 3.60
CA ALA A 14 13.43 -4.58 4.74
C ALA A 14 12.70 -3.84 5.86
N ALA A 15 11.91 -2.83 5.51
CA ALA A 15 11.11 -2.09 6.48
C ALA A 15 10.07 -2.99 7.14
N MET A 16 9.38 -3.82 6.33
CA MET A 16 8.39 -4.74 6.87
C MET A 16 9.01 -5.82 7.74
N ALA A 17 10.22 -6.28 7.41
CA ALA A 17 10.90 -7.27 8.24
C ALA A 17 11.18 -6.74 9.65
N ARG A 18 11.44 -5.44 9.78
CA ARG A 18 11.63 -4.82 11.10
C ARG A 18 10.30 -4.58 11.81
N ARG A 19 9.29 -4.19 11.04
CA ARG A 19 7.98 -3.79 11.59
C ARG A 19 7.09 -4.99 11.90
N CYS A 20 7.12 -5.98 11.01
CA CYS A 20 6.25 -7.15 11.06
C CYS A 20 7.07 -8.41 10.77
N PRO A 21 7.94 -8.83 11.72
CA PRO A 21 8.91 -9.88 11.44
C PRO A 21 8.33 -11.27 11.20
N ALA A 22 7.10 -11.52 11.65
CA ALA A 22 6.47 -12.83 11.47
C ALA A 22 5.63 -12.93 10.21
N SER A 23 5.57 -11.86 9.41
CA SER A 23 4.76 -11.80 8.19
C SER A 23 5.61 -12.11 6.96
N ARG A 24 4.96 -12.61 5.88
CA ARG A 24 5.67 -13.03 4.66
C ARG A 24 5.03 -12.44 3.42
N VAL A 25 5.87 -12.09 2.43
CA VAL A 25 5.37 -11.64 1.14
C VAL A 25 4.81 -12.82 0.35
N LEU A 26 3.69 -12.61 -0.30
CA LEU A 26 3.05 -13.63 -1.14
C LEU A 26 3.18 -13.34 -2.63
N GLY A 27 3.15 -12.10 -3.04
CA GLY A 27 3.25 -11.76 -4.44
C GLY A 27 2.55 -10.45 -4.78
N LEU A 28 2.39 -10.21 -6.06
CA LEU A 28 1.77 -8.99 -6.56
C LEU A 28 0.25 -9.03 -6.42
N GLY A 29 -0.35 -7.85 -6.24
CA GLY A 29 -1.78 -7.69 -6.24
C GLY A 29 -2.20 -6.40 -6.91
N ARG A 30 -3.47 -6.33 -7.28
CA ARG A 30 -4.07 -5.15 -7.90
C ARG A 30 -5.36 -4.80 -7.19
N LEU A 31 -5.47 -3.57 -6.75
CA LEU A 31 -6.72 -3.02 -6.25
C LEU A 31 -7.38 -2.27 -7.39
N ASN A 32 -8.37 -2.90 -8.02
CA ASN A 32 -9.04 -2.35 -9.19
C ASN A 32 -10.02 -1.26 -8.80
N ARG A 33 -10.30 -0.36 -9.73
CA ARG A 33 -11.23 0.76 -9.56
C ARG A 33 -10.80 1.72 -8.46
N HIS A 34 -9.50 1.87 -8.32
CA HIS A 34 -8.89 2.80 -7.38
C HIS A 34 -7.70 3.46 -8.03
N ARG A 35 -7.30 4.60 -7.49
CA ARG A 35 -6.05 5.26 -7.87
C ARG A 35 -5.30 5.65 -6.62
N LEU A 36 -3.99 5.74 -6.72
CA LEU A 36 -3.15 6.19 -5.63
C LEU A 36 -3.18 7.71 -5.58
N VAL A 37 -3.34 8.23 -4.38
CA VAL A 37 -3.35 9.68 -4.13
C VAL A 37 -2.42 10.00 -2.99
N ILE A 38 -2.06 11.28 -2.85
CA ILE A 38 -1.26 11.75 -1.72
C ILE A 38 -2.17 12.55 -0.80
N MET A 39 -2.23 12.15 0.46
CA MET A 39 -2.99 12.86 1.47
C MET A 39 -2.31 14.18 1.84
N ARG A 40 -3.04 15.04 2.55
CA ARG A 40 -2.48 16.32 3.00
C ARG A 40 -1.24 16.12 3.86
N GLU A 41 -1.18 15.01 4.61
CA GLU A 41 -0.02 14.67 5.45
C GLU A 41 1.21 14.27 4.64
N GLY A 42 1.06 14.06 3.33
CA GLY A 42 2.17 13.71 2.45
C GLY A 42 2.42 12.23 2.27
N TYR A 43 1.52 11.39 2.76
CA TYR A 43 1.58 9.93 2.60
C TYR A 43 0.54 9.45 1.61
N ALA A 44 0.76 8.26 1.05
CA ALA A 44 -0.14 7.68 0.07
C ALA A 44 -1.41 7.13 0.69
N SER A 45 -2.49 7.25 -0.05
CA SER A 45 -3.74 6.55 0.19
C SER A 45 -4.29 6.12 -1.16
N VAL A 46 -5.46 5.50 -1.17
CA VAL A 46 -6.15 5.14 -2.40
C VAL A 46 -7.57 5.67 -2.34
N GLU A 47 -8.12 6.01 -3.50
CA GLU A 47 -9.51 6.45 -3.61
C GLU A 47 -10.16 5.81 -4.82
N ARG A 48 -11.49 5.74 -4.82
CA ARG A 48 -12.24 5.15 -5.92
C ARG A 48 -11.98 5.90 -7.22
N CYS A 49 -11.70 5.13 -8.26
CA CYS A 49 -11.49 5.67 -9.61
C CYS A 49 -11.89 4.58 -10.61
N PRO A 50 -13.02 4.73 -11.32
CA PRO A 50 -13.56 3.64 -12.15
C PRO A 50 -12.58 3.04 -13.15
N SER A 51 -11.65 3.83 -13.67
CA SER A 51 -10.67 3.38 -14.67
C SER A 51 -9.29 3.12 -14.07
N GLY A 52 -9.16 3.24 -12.75
CA GLY A 52 -7.86 3.13 -12.10
C GLY A 52 -7.51 1.72 -11.66
N THR A 53 -6.23 1.50 -11.43
CA THR A 53 -5.70 0.27 -10.84
C THR A 53 -4.51 0.64 -9.98
N VAL A 54 -4.52 0.19 -8.73
CA VAL A 54 -3.39 0.37 -7.82
C VAL A 54 -2.67 -0.96 -7.69
N TRP A 55 -1.39 -0.97 -8.04
CA TRP A 55 -0.54 -2.14 -7.87
C TRP A 55 0.12 -2.11 -6.50
N GLY A 56 0.33 -3.29 -5.97
CA GLY A 56 1.02 -3.44 -4.70
C GLY A 56 1.41 -4.87 -4.46
N ILE A 57 1.77 -5.18 -3.22
CA ILE A 57 2.14 -6.55 -2.86
C ILE A 57 1.26 -7.05 -1.72
N LEU A 58 1.02 -8.35 -1.75
CA LEU A 58 0.27 -9.02 -0.69
C LEU A 58 1.22 -9.65 0.30
N TRP A 59 0.89 -9.48 1.55
CA TRP A 59 1.57 -10.09 2.68
C TRP A 59 0.64 -11.07 3.36
N ASP A 60 1.17 -12.23 3.75
CA ASP A 60 0.54 -13.10 4.71
C ASP A 60 0.86 -12.51 6.08
N LEU A 61 -0.09 -11.76 6.63
CA LEU A 61 0.13 -10.99 7.85
C LEU A 61 -0.11 -11.85 9.07
N SER A 62 0.92 -11.98 9.91
CA SER A 62 0.76 -12.67 11.18
C SER A 62 -0.14 -11.84 12.10
N LEU A 63 -1.03 -12.52 12.83
CA LEU A 63 -1.87 -11.84 13.82
C LEU A 63 -1.02 -11.16 14.89
N ALA A 64 0.15 -11.74 15.21
CA ALA A 64 1.06 -11.13 16.17
C ALA A 64 1.60 -9.78 15.72
N ASP A 65 1.65 -9.53 14.40
CA ASP A 65 2.19 -8.29 13.84
C ASP A 65 1.14 -7.19 13.64
N VAL A 66 -0.15 -7.52 13.77
CA VAL A 66 -1.22 -6.55 13.52
C VAL A 66 -1.11 -5.31 14.42
N PRO A 67 -0.85 -5.43 15.73
CA PRO A 67 -0.72 -4.22 16.55
C PRO A 67 0.41 -3.29 16.11
N ALA A 68 1.55 -3.84 15.69
CA ALA A 68 2.66 -3.02 15.21
C ALA A 68 2.31 -2.30 13.91
N LEU A 69 1.62 -3.01 13.00
CA LEU A 69 1.19 -2.43 11.74
C LEU A 69 0.16 -1.32 11.98
N ASP A 70 -0.82 -1.56 12.86
CA ASP A 70 -1.82 -0.55 13.21
C ASP A 70 -1.16 0.71 13.79
N ARG A 71 -0.15 0.54 14.63
CA ARG A 71 0.59 1.70 15.17
C ARG A 71 1.31 2.47 14.09
N TYR A 72 1.96 1.75 13.18
CA TYR A 72 2.66 2.40 12.07
C TYR A 72 1.69 3.21 11.20
N GLU A 73 0.50 2.67 10.94
CA GLU A 73 -0.50 3.33 10.12
C GLU A 73 -1.30 4.40 10.87
N GLY A 74 -1.06 4.57 12.15
CA GLY A 74 -1.74 5.60 12.94
C GLY A 74 -3.23 5.38 13.08
N VAL A 75 -3.65 4.12 13.21
CA VAL A 75 -5.08 3.78 13.31
C VAL A 75 -5.70 4.44 14.54
N ALA A 76 -5.02 4.42 15.67
CA ALA A 76 -5.56 4.99 16.90
C ALA A 76 -5.75 6.51 16.81
N SER A 77 -4.91 7.22 16.03
CA SER A 77 -5.03 8.67 15.84
C SER A 77 -5.95 9.03 14.67
N GLY A 78 -6.48 8.03 13.96
CA GLY A 78 -7.40 8.26 12.85
C GLY A 78 -6.72 8.61 11.52
N LEU A 79 -5.40 8.45 11.41
CA LEU A 79 -4.71 8.73 10.14
C LEU A 79 -5.18 7.77 9.05
N TYR A 80 -5.24 6.47 9.35
CA TYR A 80 -5.78 5.47 8.45
C TYR A 80 -6.85 4.65 9.15
N VAL A 81 -7.81 4.15 8.35
CA VAL A 81 -8.80 3.18 8.82
C VAL A 81 -8.57 1.87 8.07
N LYS A 82 -8.93 0.78 8.72
CA LYS A 82 -8.78 -0.54 8.13
C LYS A 82 -10.04 -0.95 7.38
N ALA A 83 -9.87 -1.55 6.22
CA ALA A 83 -10.98 -2.05 5.43
C ALA A 83 -10.57 -3.35 4.74
N GLN A 84 -11.54 -4.23 4.49
CA GLN A 84 -11.35 -5.42 3.67
C GLN A 84 -11.75 -5.08 2.25
N GLN A 85 -10.87 -5.39 1.30
CA GLN A 85 -11.11 -5.08 -0.11
C GLN A 85 -10.76 -6.29 -0.97
N PRO A 86 -11.48 -6.49 -2.09
CA PRO A 86 -11.08 -7.51 -3.05
C PRO A 86 -9.84 -7.05 -3.81
N VAL A 87 -8.85 -7.92 -3.85
CA VAL A 87 -7.57 -7.66 -4.54
C VAL A 87 -7.36 -8.77 -5.56
N SER A 88 -7.08 -8.40 -6.79
CA SER A 88 -6.82 -9.35 -7.87
C SER A 88 -5.39 -9.84 -7.81
N THR A 89 -5.19 -11.14 -7.94
CA THR A 89 -3.87 -11.78 -7.94
C THR A 89 -3.80 -12.77 -9.09
N GLU A 90 -2.63 -13.36 -9.31
CA GLU A 90 -2.50 -14.45 -10.29
C GLU A 90 -3.43 -15.62 -9.97
N GLY A 91 -3.64 -15.90 -8.70
CA GLY A 91 -4.49 -16.99 -8.26
C GLY A 91 -5.97 -16.64 -8.13
N GLY A 92 -6.38 -15.46 -8.61
CA GLY A 92 -7.76 -15.00 -8.52
C GLY A 92 -7.92 -13.87 -7.53
N VAL A 93 -9.18 -13.54 -7.20
CA VAL A 93 -9.49 -12.44 -6.29
C VAL A 93 -9.42 -12.93 -4.85
N ARG A 94 -8.72 -12.17 -4.01
CA ARG A 94 -8.57 -12.47 -2.58
C ARG A 94 -8.97 -11.23 -1.77
N ARG A 95 -9.65 -11.45 -0.66
CA ARG A 95 -9.96 -10.33 0.23
C ARG A 95 -8.73 -10.04 1.09
N ALA A 96 -8.39 -8.76 1.17
CA ALA A 96 -7.19 -8.34 1.90
C ALA A 96 -7.47 -7.09 2.72
N LEU A 97 -6.73 -6.94 3.80
CA LEU A 97 -6.74 -5.76 4.62
C LEU A 97 -6.06 -4.63 3.86
N VAL A 98 -6.73 -3.47 3.78
CA VAL A 98 -6.18 -2.27 3.16
C VAL A 98 -6.34 -1.12 4.14
N TYR A 99 -5.28 -0.34 4.32
CA TYR A 99 -5.36 0.86 5.16
C TYR A 99 -5.72 2.03 4.28
N LEU A 100 -6.83 2.70 4.61
CA LEU A 100 -7.37 3.81 3.82
C LEU A 100 -7.21 5.10 4.60
N GLY A 101 -6.54 6.08 4.00
CA GLY A 101 -6.45 7.42 4.55
C GLY A 101 -7.58 8.30 4.03
N ARG A 102 -7.46 9.60 4.27
CA ARG A 102 -8.47 10.56 3.85
C ARG A 102 -7.86 11.64 2.97
N GLY A 103 -8.61 11.99 1.94
CA GLY A 103 -8.29 13.15 1.13
C GLY A 103 -7.22 12.90 0.10
N SER A 104 -6.95 13.92 -0.66
CA SER A 104 -6.00 13.90 -1.76
C SER A 104 -5.48 15.31 -1.99
N GLY A 105 -4.68 15.50 -3.02
CA GLY A 105 -4.17 16.83 -3.37
C GLY A 105 -3.02 17.29 -2.50
N GLY A 106 -2.46 16.43 -1.67
CA GLY A 106 -1.26 16.73 -0.90
C GLY A 106 0.00 16.60 -1.74
N VAL A 107 1.12 17.02 -1.15
CA VAL A 107 2.44 16.90 -1.75
C VAL A 107 3.20 15.82 -0.98
N PRO A 108 3.84 14.87 -1.68
CA PRO A 108 4.59 13.81 -0.99
C PRO A 108 5.68 14.40 -0.10
N ARG A 109 5.87 13.79 1.06
CA ARG A 109 7.00 14.14 1.92
C ARG A 109 8.31 13.89 1.19
N PRO A 110 9.36 14.68 1.46
CA PRO A 110 10.64 14.50 0.78
C PRO A 110 11.13 13.05 0.84
N GLY A 111 11.44 12.47 -0.30
CA GLY A 111 11.94 11.09 -0.41
C GLY A 111 10.90 10.00 -0.29
N TYR A 112 9.68 10.32 0.13
CA TYR A 112 8.65 9.31 0.35
C TYR A 112 8.24 8.60 -0.95
N LEU A 113 7.90 9.38 -1.97
CA LEU A 113 7.43 8.81 -3.23
C LEU A 113 8.55 8.05 -3.95
N GLU A 114 9.76 8.57 -3.89
CA GLU A 114 10.93 7.89 -4.45
C GLU A 114 11.14 6.52 -3.78
N GLY A 115 10.94 6.46 -2.46
CA GLY A 115 11.02 5.19 -1.72
C GLY A 115 9.94 4.21 -2.12
N VAL A 116 8.71 4.70 -2.32
CA VAL A 116 7.59 3.86 -2.77
C VAL A 116 7.89 3.29 -4.16
N ILE A 117 8.37 4.13 -5.07
CA ILE A 117 8.69 3.71 -6.43
C ILE A 117 9.82 2.69 -6.43
N ALA A 118 10.88 2.94 -5.65
CA ALA A 118 12.00 2.01 -5.54
C ALA A 118 11.56 0.65 -5.00
N ALA A 119 10.74 0.64 -3.95
CA ALA A 119 10.23 -0.60 -3.40
C ALA A 119 9.32 -1.33 -4.39
N GLY A 120 8.49 -0.60 -5.12
CA GLY A 120 7.67 -1.18 -6.17
C GLY A 120 8.50 -1.83 -7.27
N ARG A 121 9.58 -1.16 -7.69
CA ARG A 121 10.47 -1.69 -8.71
C ARG A 121 11.17 -2.96 -8.23
N GLU A 122 11.64 -2.98 -7.00
CA GLU A 122 12.26 -4.17 -6.42
C GLU A 122 11.31 -5.36 -6.35
N ASN A 123 10.02 -5.10 -6.20
CA ASN A 123 9.02 -6.15 -6.11
C ASN A 123 8.41 -6.52 -7.46
N GLY A 124 8.87 -5.89 -8.54
CA GLY A 124 8.44 -6.26 -9.89
C GLY A 124 7.14 -5.63 -10.34
N LEU A 125 6.72 -4.51 -9.75
CA LEU A 125 5.56 -3.79 -10.23
C LEU A 125 5.80 -3.30 -11.67
N PRO A 126 4.73 -3.21 -12.49
CA PRO A 126 4.89 -2.75 -13.88
C PRO A 126 5.52 -1.36 -13.97
N GLU A 127 6.49 -1.21 -14.85
CA GLU A 127 7.22 0.05 -14.99
C GLU A 127 6.30 1.20 -15.40
N MET A 128 5.30 0.94 -16.24
CA MET A 128 4.33 1.95 -16.63
C MET A 128 3.54 2.49 -15.44
N TYR A 129 3.17 1.59 -14.51
CA TYR A 129 2.50 2.02 -13.28
C TYR A 129 3.41 2.91 -12.45
N LEU A 130 4.67 2.51 -12.28
CA LEU A 130 5.63 3.27 -11.48
C LEU A 130 5.89 4.64 -12.09
N ARG A 131 5.97 4.74 -13.42
CA ARG A 131 6.12 6.02 -14.10
C ARG A 131 4.92 6.93 -13.83
N GLY A 132 3.72 6.35 -13.80
CA GLY A 132 2.52 7.11 -13.49
C GLY A 132 2.55 7.71 -12.10
N LEU A 133 3.19 7.04 -11.14
CA LEU A 133 3.32 7.56 -9.79
C LEU A 133 4.18 8.81 -9.73
N MET A 134 5.15 8.95 -10.62
CA MET A 134 6.02 10.13 -10.65
C MET A 134 5.24 11.42 -10.88
N ALA A 135 4.07 11.33 -11.52
CA ALA A 135 3.23 12.50 -11.74
C ALA A 135 2.63 13.06 -10.45
N LEU A 136 2.65 12.28 -9.37
CA LEU A 136 2.16 12.72 -8.05
C LEU A 136 3.18 13.59 -7.32
N LYS A 137 4.40 13.65 -7.82
CA LYS A 137 5.47 14.43 -7.23
C LYS A 137 5.33 15.89 -7.64
N ARG A 138 4.92 16.73 -6.74
CA ARG A 138 4.73 18.15 -7.02
C ARG A 138 5.06 18.99 -5.83
#